data_6eb1cab08ded3d589839c85ec5c68bc7
#
_entry.id   6eb1cab08ded3d589839c85ec5c68bc7
#
_cell.length_a   1.000
_cell.length_b   1.000
_cell.length_c   1.000
_cell.angle_alpha   90.00
_cell.angle_beta   90.00
_cell.angle_gamma   90.00
#
_symmetry.space_group_name_H-M   'P 1'
#
loop_
_entity.id
_entity.type
_entity.pdbx_description
1 polymer ?
#
loop_
_entity_poly.entity_id
_entity_poly.type
_entity_poly.pdbx_seq_one_letter_code
_entity_poly.pdbx_strand_id
1 'polypeptide(L)'
;MTVPARLVTTIAAPLDPASSEAPRVLHRPGRRLLVQRGDTEVVALDLDACVAGRASEVRFPAPWPRRFGTVAVSPGRDAAVFAGVHAVRSVEASGATRWEVRHGCWYGGCSLAHSSFDEYALDEDHRYADSGSVAVGADGGLVWAHVRAPLGGDAGAEGDQELWAVLDAADGRVLGRVDTMTAASGSEHTPHPDPTRMGLSVGEGEEGSPALWGRWDGQRLTAVQIGTELVLLAVSPSGGHLLTVDVGQWSLSLHRAEDGSLLRELDARDAVPPHPRSTGEGRVYWDCDAAFVDQDTIVAGTSECDARYGAARHWLVDARGMALRGEVSYPFPVSGPVRSAGDGAWYTVSEDRTSVHLWKPAGEN
;
A
#
# COMPACT_ATOMS: atom_id res chain seq x y z
N MET A 1 -13.99 24.03 10.63
CA MET A 1 -15.28 23.62 10.02
C MET A 1 -15.40 22.11 10.16
N THR A 2 -16.61 21.56 10.36
CA THR A 2 -16.82 20.12 10.48
C THR A 2 -17.55 19.61 9.25
N VAL A 3 -17.08 18.48 8.68
CA VAL A 3 -17.69 17.84 7.52
C VAL A 3 -18.36 16.54 7.98
N PRO A 4 -19.70 16.44 7.96
CA PRO A 4 -20.37 15.24 8.41
C PRO A 4 -20.16 14.09 7.41
N ALA A 5 -19.82 12.92 7.94
CA ALA A 5 -19.73 11.67 7.18
C ALA A 5 -21.06 10.94 7.19
N ARG A 6 -21.44 10.38 6.04
CA ARG A 6 -22.56 9.45 5.89
C ARG A 6 -22.03 8.04 5.67
N LEU A 7 -22.50 7.11 6.50
CA LEU A 7 -22.22 5.68 6.31
C LEU A 7 -22.90 5.19 5.02
N VAL A 8 -22.12 4.67 4.09
CA VAL A 8 -22.61 4.03 2.87
C VAL A 8 -23.03 2.60 3.17
N THR A 9 -22.11 1.84 3.79
CA THR A 9 -22.34 0.46 4.21
C THR A 9 -21.31 0.02 5.24
N THR A 10 -21.61 -1.08 5.93
CA THR A 10 -20.66 -1.84 6.74
C THR A 10 -20.50 -3.22 6.13
N ILE A 11 -19.26 -3.64 5.92
CA ILE A 11 -18.91 -4.93 5.34
C ILE A 11 -18.14 -5.72 6.39
N ALA A 12 -18.53 -6.96 6.64
CA ALA A 12 -17.78 -7.85 7.52
C ALA A 12 -16.42 -8.17 6.92
N ALA A 13 -15.38 -8.15 7.75
CA ALA A 13 -14.06 -8.63 7.37
C ALA A 13 -14.14 -10.14 7.03
N PRO A 14 -13.58 -10.58 5.88
CA PRO A 14 -13.77 -11.96 5.44
C PRO A 14 -12.94 -12.99 6.22
N LEU A 15 -11.93 -12.56 6.95
CA LEU A 15 -11.04 -13.43 7.75
C LEU A 15 -11.06 -13.05 9.23
N ASP A 16 -10.72 -14.02 10.07
CA ASP A 16 -10.56 -13.83 11.51
C ASP A 16 -9.42 -12.82 11.80
N PRO A 17 -9.68 -11.74 12.53
CA PRO A 17 -8.68 -10.72 12.88
C PRO A 17 -7.46 -11.25 13.63
N ALA A 18 -7.60 -12.37 14.37
CA ALA A 18 -6.49 -12.98 15.12
C ALA A 18 -5.43 -13.59 14.20
N SER A 19 -5.84 -14.08 13.02
CA SER A 19 -5.00 -14.79 12.06
C SER A 19 -4.81 -14.05 10.73
N SER A 20 -5.19 -12.76 10.66
CA SER A 20 -5.14 -11.97 9.44
C SER A 20 -4.64 -10.54 9.68
N GLU A 21 -4.26 -9.88 8.59
CA GLU A 21 -4.05 -8.44 8.55
C GLU A 21 -5.39 -7.69 8.59
N ALA A 22 -5.34 -6.37 8.82
CA ALA A 22 -6.51 -5.53 8.64
C ALA A 22 -6.95 -5.53 7.16
N PRO A 23 -8.27 -5.55 6.87
CA PRO A 23 -8.74 -5.47 5.50
C PRO A 23 -8.30 -4.17 4.82
N ARG A 24 -7.96 -4.26 3.53
CA ARG A 24 -7.57 -3.10 2.70
C ARG A 24 -8.45 -3.00 1.47
N VAL A 25 -8.77 -1.77 1.05
CA VAL A 25 -9.45 -1.51 -0.21
C VAL A 25 -8.41 -1.17 -1.27
N LEU A 26 -8.34 -1.99 -2.31
CA LEU A 26 -7.60 -1.70 -3.52
C LEU A 26 -8.56 -1.07 -4.52
N HIS A 27 -8.35 0.20 -4.84
CA HIS A 27 -9.18 0.87 -5.84
C HIS A 27 -8.40 1.13 -7.13
N ARG A 28 -9.06 0.89 -8.24
CA ARG A 28 -8.58 1.10 -9.61
C ARG A 28 -9.69 1.80 -10.40
N PRO A 29 -9.42 2.43 -11.52
CA PRO A 29 -10.47 2.96 -12.38
C PRO A 29 -11.55 1.92 -12.67
N GLY A 30 -12.80 2.18 -12.24
CA GLY A 30 -13.95 1.31 -12.45
C GLY A 30 -13.97 0.00 -11.66
N ARG A 31 -13.10 -0.21 -10.68
CA ARG A 31 -13.08 -1.42 -9.85
C ARG A 31 -12.49 -1.18 -8.46
N ARG A 32 -13.21 -1.65 -7.46
CA ARG A 32 -12.78 -1.63 -6.06
C ARG A 32 -12.83 -3.03 -5.46
N LEU A 33 -11.74 -3.45 -4.82
CA LEU A 33 -11.64 -4.75 -4.16
C LEU A 33 -11.38 -4.54 -2.68
N LEU A 34 -12.11 -5.24 -1.82
CA LEU A 34 -11.73 -5.43 -0.43
C LEU A 34 -10.86 -6.67 -0.35
N VAL A 35 -9.63 -6.53 0.10
CA VAL A 35 -8.65 -7.62 0.20
C VAL A 35 -8.23 -7.78 1.64
N GLN A 36 -8.17 -9.02 2.11
CA GLN A 36 -7.62 -9.36 3.42
C GLN A 36 -6.69 -10.56 3.31
N ARG A 37 -5.51 -10.46 3.92
CA ARG A 37 -4.51 -11.52 3.95
C ARG A 37 -4.48 -12.21 5.30
N GLY A 38 -4.63 -13.53 5.29
CA GLY A 38 -4.33 -14.42 6.39
C GLY A 38 -2.99 -15.13 6.22
N ASP A 39 -2.68 -16.06 7.13
CA ASP A 39 -1.45 -16.85 7.05
C ASP A 39 -1.53 -17.96 5.98
N THR A 40 -2.74 -18.45 5.68
CA THR A 40 -2.95 -19.58 4.75
C THR A 40 -3.68 -19.19 3.47
N GLU A 41 -4.27 -17.98 3.42
CA GLU A 41 -5.07 -17.54 2.28
C GLU A 41 -5.13 -16.02 2.16
N VAL A 42 -5.53 -15.57 0.97
CA VAL A 42 -5.94 -14.19 0.69
C VAL A 42 -7.37 -14.22 0.17
N VAL A 43 -8.20 -13.34 0.72
CA VAL A 43 -9.60 -13.18 0.28
C VAL A 43 -9.76 -11.84 -0.43
N ALA A 44 -10.38 -11.86 -1.60
CA ALA A 44 -10.70 -10.68 -2.40
C ALA A 44 -12.20 -10.62 -2.69
N LEU A 45 -12.85 -9.56 -2.20
CA LEU A 45 -14.25 -9.25 -2.43
C LEU A 45 -14.38 -8.12 -3.44
N ASP A 46 -15.35 -8.22 -4.34
CA ASP A 46 -15.77 -7.08 -5.16
C ASP A 46 -16.58 -6.12 -4.29
N LEU A 47 -15.98 -4.95 -3.98
CA LEU A 47 -16.56 -3.98 -3.06
C LEU A 47 -17.88 -3.41 -3.60
N ASP A 48 -17.95 -3.15 -4.91
CA ASP A 48 -19.14 -2.59 -5.54
C ASP A 48 -20.28 -3.61 -5.57
N ALA A 49 -19.97 -4.87 -5.78
CA ALA A 49 -20.94 -5.96 -5.64
C ALA A 49 -21.42 -6.09 -4.20
N CYS A 50 -20.55 -6.00 -3.20
CA CYS A 50 -20.93 -6.01 -1.78
C CYS A 50 -21.84 -4.84 -1.41
N VAL A 51 -21.52 -3.61 -1.85
CA VAL A 51 -22.39 -2.43 -1.66
C VAL A 51 -23.76 -2.64 -2.28
N ALA A 52 -23.85 -3.35 -3.42
CA ALA A 52 -25.10 -3.71 -4.09
C ALA A 52 -25.80 -4.95 -3.49
N GLY A 53 -25.34 -5.47 -2.34
CA GLY A 53 -25.91 -6.64 -1.67
C GLY A 53 -25.66 -7.98 -2.38
N ARG A 54 -24.68 -8.04 -3.27
CA ARG A 54 -24.29 -9.25 -4.01
C ARG A 54 -22.92 -9.71 -3.51
N ALA A 55 -22.83 -10.88 -2.90
CA ALA A 55 -21.54 -11.45 -2.50
C ALA A 55 -20.76 -11.91 -3.75
N SER A 56 -19.50 -11.53 -3.83
CA SER A 56 -18.58 -11.99 -4.87
C SER A 56 -17.17 -12.09 -4.28
N GLU A 57 -16.86 -13.27 -3.76
CA GLU A 57 -15.63 -13.60 -3.05
C GLU A 57 -14.78 -14.55 -3.89
N VAL A 58 -13.46 -14.31 -3.90
CA VAL A 58 -12.45 -15.23 -4.43
C VAL A 58 -11.38 -15.43 -3.37
N ARG A 59 -10.96 -16.67 -3.17
CA ARG A 59 -9.92 -17.08 -2.22
C ARG A 59 -8.71 -17.63 -2.96
N PHE A 60 -7.53 -17.24 -2.52
CA PHE A 60 -6.25 -17.71 -3.06
C PHE A 60 -5.46 -18.34 -1.91
N PRO A 61 -5.06 -19.61 -2.00
CA PRO A 61 -4.15 -20.20 -1.04
C PRO A 61 -2.82 -19.44 -0.99
N ALA A 62 -2.36 -19.09 0.20
CA ALA A 62 -1.08 -18.40 0.39
C ALA A 62 0.07 -19.43 0.40
N PRO A 63 1.14 -19.24 -0.39
CA PRO A 63 2.27 -20.17 -0.45
C PRO A 63 3.16 -20.13 0.80
N TRP A 64 3.04 -19.08 1.61
CA TRP A 64 3.72 -18.88 2.88
C TRP A 64 2.93 -17.93 3.79
N PRO A 65 3.10 -18.00 5.12
CA PRO A 65 2.46 -17.09 6.07
C PRO A 65 2.80 -15.62 5.80
N ARG A 66 1.89 -14.72 6.17
CA ARG A 66 1.97 -13.25 5.93
C ARG A 66 3.28 -12.62 6.42
N ARG A 67 3.89 -13.12 7.51
CA ARG A 67 5.16 -12.60 8.04
C ARG A 67 6.35 -12.76 7.09
N PHE A 68 6.23 -13.61 6.06
CA PHE A 68 7.29 -13.89 5.09
C PHE A 68 7.11 -13.15 3.76
N GLY A 69 6.39 -12.02 3.77
CA GLY A 69 6.29 -11.16 2.60
C GLY A 69 4.92 -10.54 2.36
N THR A 70 4.71 -9.96 1.20
CA THR A 70 3.53 -9.17 0.83
C THR A 70 2.68 -9.85 -0.25
N VAL A 71 1.52 -9.27 -0.57
CA VAL A 71 0.63 -9.78 -1.62
C VAL A 71 -0.08 -8.66 -2.36
N ALA A 72 -0.28 -8.86 -3.67
CA ALA A 72 -1.17 -8.06 -4.51
C ALA A 72 -2.16 -8.98 -5.24
N VAL A 73 -3.40 -8.52 -5.40
CA VAL A 73 -4.42 -9.24 -6.16
C VAL A 73 -4.61 -8.57 -7.51
N SER A 74 -4.72 -9.37 -8.58
CA SER A 74 -4.99 -8.88 -9.92
C SER A 74 -6.35 -8.15 -9.98
N PRO A 75 -6.50 -7.10 -10.79
CA PRO A 75 -7.78 -6.40 -10.94
C PRO A 75 -8.92 -7.34 -11.38
N GLY A 76 -8.61 -8.38 -12.16
CA GLY A 76 -9.55 -9.41 -12.59
C GLY A 76 -9.95 -10.40 -11.49
N ARG A 77 -9.24 -10.44 -10.37
CA ARG A 77 -9.36 -11.47 -9.33
C ARG A 77 -9.13 -12.90 -9.86
N ASP A 78 -8.29 -13.03 -10.86
CA ASP A 78 -7.92 -14.32 -11.45
C ASP A 78 -6.61 -14.86 -10.88
N ALA A 79 -5.80 -14.01 -10.25
CA ALA A 79 -4.55 -14.36 -9.59
C ALA A 79 -4.25 -13.48 -8.37
N ALA A 80 -3.54 -14.04 -7.39
CA ALA A 80 -2.82 -13.31 -6.35
C ALA A 80 -1.32 -13.49 -6.57
N VAL A 81 -0.55 -12.40 -6.48
CA VAL A 81 0.90 -12.40 -6.62
C VAL A 81 1.52 -12.14 -5.25
N PHE A 82 2.36 -13.05 -4.81
CA PHE A 82 3.03 -13.00 -3.51
C PHE A 82 4.50 -12.67 -3.70
N ALA A 83 5.01 -11.66 -2.99
CA ALA A 83 6.45 -11.44 -2.83
C ALA A 83 6.87 -12.04 -1.49
N GLY A 84 7.76 -13.02 -1.53
CA GLY A 84 8.28 -13.72 -0.36
C GLY A 84 9.76 -13.43 -0.12
N VAL A 85 10.34 -14.18 0.82
CA VAL A 85 11.75 -14.04 1.18
C VAL A 85 12.69 -14.47 0.03
N HIS A 86 12.25 -15.39 -0.84
CA HIS A 86 13.10 -15.99 -1.89
C HIS A 86 12.49 -15.98 -3.29
N ALA A 87 11.21 -15.61 -3.41
CA ALA A 87 10.51 -15.70 -4.69
C ALA A 87 9.33 -14.74 -4.79
N VAL A 88 9.01 -14.35 -6.02
CA VAL A 88 7.71 -13.79 -6.41
C VAL A 88 6.91 -14.90 -7.08
N ARG A 89 5.69 -15.19 -6.58
CA ARG A 89 4.85 -16.30 -7.05
C ARG A 89 3.43 -15.83 -7.37
N SER A 90 2.94 -16.18 -8.53
CA SER A 90 1.53 -15.98 -8.92
C SER A 90 0.74 -17.26 -8.68
N VAL A 91 -0.39 -17.12 -7.97
CA VAL A 91 -1.25 -18.25 -7.55
C VAL A 91 -2.67 -18.00 -8.02
N GLU A 92 -3.31 -19.03 -8.58
CA GLU A 92 -4.72 -19.03 -8.96
C GLU A 92 -5.62 -19.40 -7.78
N ALA A 93 -6.91 -19.14 -7.89
CA ALA A 93 -7.90 -19.54 -6.87
C ALA A 93 -7.96 -21.07 -6.65
N SER A 94 -7.58 -21.85 -7.65
CA SER A 94 -7.43 -23.32 -7.55
C SER A 94 -6.27 -23.75 -6.65
N GLY A 95 -5.36 -22.83 -6.29
CA GLY A 95 -4.10 -23.10 -5.63
C GLY A 95 -2.95 -23.45 -6.60
N ALA A 96 -3.22 -23.52 -7.90
CA ALA A 96 -2.16 -23.75 -8.88
C ALA A 96 -1.21 -22.54 -8.95
N THR A 97 0.08 -22.82 -8.96
CA THR A 97 1.10 -21.82 -9.27
C THR A 97 1.07 -21.56 -10.77
N ARG A 98 0.76 -20.30 -11.17
CA ARG A 98 0.80 -19.89 -12.57
C ARG A 98 2.25 -19.71 -13.02
N TRP A 99 3.06 -19.06 -12.22
CA TRP A 99 4.49 -18.89 -12.42
C TRP A 99 5.19 -18.54 -11.09
N GLU A 100 6.51 -18.74 -11.07
CA GLU A 100 7.39 -18.35 -9.97
C GLU A 100 8.69 -17.78 -10.51
N VAL A 101 9.13 -16.66 -9.93
CA VAL A 101 10.43 -16.04 -10.20
C VAL A 101 11.22 -16.02 -8.89
N ARG A 102 12.30 -16.76 -8.83
CA ARG A 102 13.19 -16.82 -7.67
C ARG A 102 14.16 -15.65 -7.68
N HIS A 103 14.50 -15.21 -6.49
CA HIS A 103 15.45 -14.12 -6.26
C HIS A 103 16.32 -14.41 -5.04
N GLY A 104 17.30 -13.57 -4.77
CA GLY A 104 18.15 -13.67 -3.59
C GLY A 104 17.36 -13.60 -2.29
N CYS A 105 17.86 -14.25 -1.25
CA CYS A 105 17.20 -14.28 0.04
C CYS A 105 17.19 -12.88 0.70
N TRP A 106 16.05 -12.48 1.22
CA TRP A 106 15.92 -11.21 1.94
C TRP A 106 16.58 -11.21 3.33
N TYR A 107 16.90 -12.38 3.88
CA TYR A 107 17.72 -12.42 5.09
C TYR A 107 19.18 -12.06 4.77
N GLY A 108 19.66 -10.93 5.29
CA GLY A 108 20.98 -10.37 4.96
C GLY A 108 22.18 -11.25 5.26
N GLY A 109 22.05 -12.18 6.22
CA GLY A 109 23.07 -13.19 6.53
C GLY A 109 23.07 -14.43 5.63
N CYS A 110 22.09 -14.55 4.72
CA CYS A 110 21.90 -15.73 3.88
C CYS A 110 22.41 -15.49 2.45
N SER A 111 23.41 -16.26 2.05
CA SER A 111 23.92 -16.28 0.66
C SER A 111 23.31 -17.40 -0.20
N LEU A 112 22.33 -18.16 0.34
CA LEU A 112 21.72 -19.27 -0.34
C LEU A 112 20.57 -18.82 -1.23
N ALA A 113 20.46 -19.38 -2.43
CA ALA A 113 19.30 -19.28 -3.26
C ALA A 113 18.32 -20.40 -2.88
N HIS A 114 17.29 -20.08 -2.09
CA HIS A 114 16.29 -21.06 -1.68
C HIS A 114 15.42 -21.52 -2.86
N SER A 115 15.06 -22.79 -2.84
CA SER A 115 14.19 -23.39 -3.85
C SER A 115 12.73 -23.49 -3.39
N SER A 116 12.50 -23.44 -2.06
CA SER A 116 11.17 -23.49 -1.47
C SER A 116 11.12 -22.79 -0.09
N PHE A 117 9.93 -22.45 0.35
CA PHE A 117 9.66 -21.93 1.69
C PHE A 117 10.06 -22.94 2.79
N ASP A 118 9.90 -24.25 2.55
CA ASP A 118 10.16 -25.29 3.53
C ASP A 118 11.62 -25.34 4.00
N GLU A 119 12.56 -24.83 3.18
CA GLU A 119 13.98 -24.79 3.53
C GLU A 119 14.30 -23.89 4.72
N TYR A 120 13.48 -22.85 4.95
CA TYR A 120 13.70 -21.87 6.03
C TYR A 120 12.47 -21.63 6.92
N ALA A 121 11.39 -22.37 6.71
CA ALA A 121 10.14 -22.19 7.44
C ALA A 121 10.27 -22.28 8.98
N LEU A 122 11.22 -23.09 9.45
CA LEU A 122 11.51 -23.32 10.88
C LEU A 122 12.84 -22.68 11.34
N ASP A 123 13.53 -21.98 10.47
CA ASP A 123 14.79 -21.33 10.78
C ASP A 123 14.53 -20.03 11.56
N GLU A 124 15.14 -19.91 12.75
CA GLU A 124 15.00 -18.72 13.58
C GLU A 124 15.60 -17.48 12.93
N ASP A 125 16.65 -17.61 12.14
CA ASP A 125 17.33 -16.51 11.44
C ASP A 125 16.42 -15.88 10.39
N HIS A 126 15.59 -16.68 9.70
CA HIS A 126 14.62 -16.18 8.72
C HIS A 126 13.30 -15.69 9.32
N ARG A 127 13.11 -15.83 10.62
CA ARG A 127 11.86 -15.47 11.30
C ARG A 127 11.48 -14.00 11.15
N TYR A 128 12.47 -13.14 11.01
CA TYR A 128 12.35 -11.69 10.89
C TYR A 128 13.11 -11.17 9.67
N ALA A 129 13.15 -11.95 8.60
CA ALA A 129 13.76 -11.53 7.35
C ALA A 129 13.09 -10.25 6.85
N ASP A 130 13.90 -9.37 6.30
CA ASP A 130 13.41 -8.23 5.52
C ASP A 130 12.57 -8.72 4.35
N SER A 131 11.80 -7.86 3.73
CA SER A 131 10.95 -8.27 2.63
C SER A 131 10.80 -7.17 1.58
N GLY A 132 10.83 -7.58 0.34
CA GLY A 132 10.39 -6.76 -0.76
C GLY A 132 8.86 -6.69 -0.83
N SER A 133 8.37 -6.05 -1.85
CA SER A 133 6.94 -5.89 -2.10
C SER A 133 6.58 -6.16 -3.55
N VAL A 134 5.28 -6.33 -3.79
CA VAL A 134 4.74 -6.57 -5.12
C VAL A 134 3.47 -5.74 -5.34
N ALA A 135 3.28 -5.27 -6.57
CA ALA A 135 2.04 -4.65 -7.02
C ALA A 135 1.68 -5.14 -8.42
N VAL A 136 0.38 -5.20 -8.70
CA VAL A 136 -0.13 -5.48 -10.04
C VAL A 136 -0.58 -4.18 -10.67
N GLY A 137 -0.17 -3.92 -11.91
CA GLY A 137 -0.55 -2.74 -12.66
C GLY A 137 -2.07 -2.60 -12.81
N ALA A 138 -2.54 -1.39 -13.12
CA ALA A 138 -3.98 -1.08 -13.13
C ALA A 138 -4.80 -1.92 -14.13
N ASP A 139 -4.20 -2.35 -15.23
CA ASP A 139 -4.81 -3.22 -16.25
C ASP A 139 -4.62 -4.73 -16.00
N GLY A 140 -3.76 -5.11 -15.03
CA GLY A 140 -3.43 -6.49 -14.73
C GLY A 140 -2.35 -7.11 -15.61
N GLY A 141 -1.78 -6.38 -16.56
CA GLY A 141 -0.78 -6.91 -17.52
C GLY A 141 0.65 -6.93 -16.99
N LEU A 142 0.97 -6.09 -16.03
CA LEU A 142 2.31 -5.95 -15.46
C LEU A 142 2.28 -6.26 -13.97
N VAL A 143 3.36 -6.90 -13.49
CA VAL A 143 3.68 -7.05 -12.07
C VAL A 143 4.96 -6.27 -11.78
N TRP A 144 4.90 -5.39 -10.80
CA TRP A 144 6.03 -4.66 -10.27
C TRP A 144 6.50 -5.33 -9.00
N ALA A 145 7.78 -5.63 -8.89
CA ALA A 145 8.34 -6.35 -7.75
C ALA A 145 9.64 -5.71 -7.28
N HIS A 146 9.76 -5.46 -5.99
CA HIS A 146 11.02 -5.12 -5.33
C HIS A 146 11.61 -6.41 -4.76
N VAL A 147 12.78 -6.80 -5.23
CA VAL A 147 13.40 -8.09 -4.96
C VAL A 147 14.90 -7.93 -4.74
N ARG A 148 15.54 -8.93 -4.13
CA ARG A 148 16.99 -8.98 -3.95
C ARG A 148 17.63 -9.78 -5.08
N ALA A 149 18.79 -9.33 -5.55
CA ALA A 149 19.57 -10.09 -6.53
C ALA A 149 20.16 -11.38 -5.89
N PRO A 150 20.50 -12.43 -6.69
CA PRO A 150 20.25 -12.52 -8.13
C PRO A 150 18.80 -12.86 -8.45
N LEU A 151 18.30 -12.38 -9.60
CA LEU A 151 17.09 -12.93 -10.20
C LEU A 151 17.41 -14.22 -10.94
N GLY A 152 16.46 -15.17 -10.98
CA GLY A 152 16.64 -16.47 -11.64
C GLY A 152 17.17 -16.32 -13.06
N GLY A 153 18.33 -16.96 -13.35
CA GLY A 153 19.02 -16.85 -14.63
C GLY A 153 20.23 -15.91 -14.65
N ASP A 154 20.47 -15.12 -13.62
CA ASP A 154 21.64 -14.25 -13.51
C ASP A 154 22.87 -15.06 -13.05
N ALA A 155 23.78 -15.36 -13.98
CA ALA A 155 25.07 -15.93 -13.62
C ALA A 155 26.00 -14.79 -13.14
N GLY A 156 26.35 -14.76 -11.84
CA GLY A 156 27.40 -13.90 -11.29
C GLY A 156 26.97 -12.52 -10.83
N ALA A 157 25.68 -12.27 -10.58
CA ALA A 157 25.26 -11.05 -9.87
C ALA A 157 25.69 -11.14 -8.39
N GLU A 158 26.26 -10.07 -7.86
CA GLU A 158 26.54 -9.95 -6.42
C GLU A 158 25.22 -9.92 -5.65
N GLY A 159 25.10 -10.74 -4.60
CA GLY A 159 23.85 -11.03 -3.90
C GLY A 159 23.29 -9.90 -3.02
N ASP A 160 23.91 -8.72 -3.00
CA ASP A 160 23.51 -7.63 -2.11
C ASP A 160 22.74 -6.50 -2.80
N GLN A 161 22.56 -6.58 -4.12
CA GLN A 161 21.79 -5.56 -4.85
C GLN A 161 20.29 -5.77 -4.68
N GLU A 162 19.57 -4.67 -4.52
CA GLU A 162 18.11 -4.64 -4.55
C GLU A 162 17.64 -4.16 -5.91
N LEU A 163 16.71 -4.90 -6.48
CA LEU A 163 16.24 -4.68 -7.84
C LEU A 163 14.76 -4.34 -7.84
N TRP A 164 14.40 -3.28 -8.54
CA TRP A 164 13.02 -3.06 -8.93
C TRP A 164 12.81 -3.67 -10.31
N ALA A 165 11.91 -4.65 -10.39
CA ALA A 165 11.64 -5.42 -11.60
C ALA A 165 10.21 -5.22 -12.09
N VAL A 166 10.03 -5.25 -13.42
CA VAL A 166 8.73 -5.37 -14.09
C VAL A 166 8.66 -6.75 -14.72
N LEU A 167 7.60 -7.47 -14.40
CA LEU A 167 7.34 -8.82 -14.88
C LEU A 167 6.07 -8.84 -15.75
N ASP A 168 6.01 -9.73 -16.71
CA ASP A 168 4.79 -10.07 -17.41
C ASP A 168 3.84 -10.84 -16.47
N ALA A 169 2.64 -10.34 -16.28
CA ALA A 169 1.68 -10.95 -15.35
C ALA A 169 1.20 -12.35 -15.79
N ALA A 170 1.31 -12.68 -17.09
CA ALA A 170 0.84 -13.95 -17.63
C ALA A 170 1.80 -15.11 -17.33
N ASP A 171 3.11 -14.88 -17.44
CA ASP A 171 4.12 -15.95 -17.37
C ASP A 171 5.30 -15.67 -16.41
N GLY A 172 5.34 -14.49 -15.77
CA GLY A 172 6.39 -14.10 -14.84
C GLY A 172 7.71 -13.71 -15.50
N ARG A 173 7.77 -13.61 -16.82
CA ARG A 173 8.98 -13.22 -17.53
C ARG A 173 9.42 -11.81 -17.12
N VAL A 174 10.69 -11.66 -16.73
CA VAL A 174 11.28 -10.35 -16.42
C VAL A 174 11.37 -9.52 -17.69
N LEU A 175 10.63 -8.42 -17.74
CA LEU A 175 10.60 -7.49 -18.87
C LEU A 175 11.69 -6.43 -18.75
N GLY A 176 11.92 -5.95 -17.53
CA GLY A 176 12.95 -4.97 -17.23
C GLY A 176 13.25 -4.91 -15.76
N ARG A 177 14.41 -4.36 -15.42
CA ARG A 177 14.84 -4.17 -14.04
C ARG A 177 15.81 -2.99 -13.91
N VAL A 178 15.90 -2.45 -12.71
CA VAL A 178 16.84 -1.39 -12.33
C VAL A 178 17.28 -1.64 -10.89
N ASP A 179 18.55 -1.32 -10.61
CA ASP A 179 19.06 -1.28 -9.24
C ASP A 179 18.40 -0.11 -8.50
N THR A 180 17.83 -0.36 -7.32
CA THR A 180 17.23 0.68 -6.49
C THR A 180 18.25 1.49 -5.73
N MET A 181 19.46 0.96 -5.58
CA MET A 181 20.54 1.54 -4.75
C MET A 181 20.10 1.72 -3.29
N THR A 182 19.29 0.78 -2.78
CA THR A 182 18.70 0.78 -1.44
C THR A 182 19.17 -0.40 -0.61
N ALA A 183 18.94 -0.32 0.72
CA ALA A 183 19.19 -1.39 1.69
C ALA A 183 17.93 -1.58 2.55
N ALA A 184 16.91 -2.21 1.97
CA ALA A 184 15.56 -2.27 2.52
C ALA A 184 15.43 -3.21 3.73
N SER A 185 14.80 -2.72 4.79
CA SER A 185 14.14 -3.54 5.80
C SER A 185 12.68 -3.86 5.42
N GLY A 186 12.13 -3.14 4.46
CA GLY A 186 10.82 -3.35 3.87
C GLY A 186 10.51 -2.35 2.78
N SER A 187 9.50 -2.63 1.96
CA SER A 187 9.06 -1.69 0.92
C SER A 187 7.56 -1.75 0.67
N GLU A 188 7.02 -0.70 0.06
CA GLU A 188 5.63 -0.62 -0.35
C GLU A 188 5.49 0.06 -1.70
N HIS A 189 4.65 -0.53 -2.57
CA HIS A 189 4.33 0.02 -3.87
C HIS A 189 3.11 0.95 -3.81
N THR A 190 3.21 2.10 -4.46
CA THR A 190 2.10 3.04 -4.63
C THR A 190 1.61 3.00 -6.08
N PRO A 191 0.43 2.39 -6.35
CA PRO A 191 -0.05 2.17 -7.69
C PRO A 191 -0.46 3.45 -8.42
N HIS A 192 -0.19 3.50 -9.74
CA HIS A 192 -0.61 4.56 -10.64
C HIS A 192 -1.77 4.10 -11.56
N PRO A 193 -2.70 5.00 -11.97
CA PRO A 193 -3.74 4.66 -12.95
C PRO A 193 -3.20 4.17 -14.30
N ASP A 194 -2.07 4.71 -14.76
CA ASP A 194 -1.32 4.20 -15.90
C ASP A 194 -0.47 2.99 -15.42
N PRO A 195 -0.72 1.76 -15.93
CA PRO A 195 -0.03 0.55 -15.49
C PRO A 195 1.48 0.55 -15.74
N THR A 196 1.96 1.45 -16.61
CA THR A 196 3.39 1.60 -16.94
C THR A 196 4.15 2.48 -15.94
N ARG A 197 3.47 2.98 -14.90
CA ARG A 197 4.07 3.80 -13.83
C ARG A 197 3.77 3.20 -12.47
N MET A 198 4.70 3.39 -11.54
CA MET A 198 4.58 2.87 -10.17
C MET A 198 5.43 3.70 -9.22
N GLY A 199 4.95 3.87 -8.00
CA GLY A 199 5.75 4.37 -6.89
C GLY A 199 6.31 3.23 -6.05
N LEU A 200 7.45 3.45 -5.41
CA LEU A 200 8.06 2.54 -4.45
C LEU A 200 8.62 3.36 -3.28
N SER A 201 8.14 3.09 -2.08
CA SER A 201 8.76 3.55 -0.84
C SER A 201 9.60 2.42 -0.27
N VAL A 202 10.82 2.73 0.16
CA VAL A 202 11.74 1.76 0.75
C VAL A 202 12.10 2.24 2.15
N GLY A 203 11.91 1.41 3.17
CA GLY A 203 12.36 1.70 4.52
C GLY A 203 13.76 1.14 4.74
N GLU A 204 14.73 2.00 5.03
CA GLU A 204 16.12 1.64 5.29
C GLU A 204 16.50 1.76 6.78
N GLY A 205 15.47 1.73 7.65
CA GLY A 205 15.66 1.92 9.09
C GLY A 205 16.21 3.32 9.41
N GLU A 206 17.36 3.39 10.10
CA GLU A 206 17.97 4.66 10.49
C GLU A 206 18.66 5.40 9.30
N GLU A 207 18.84 4.73 8.16
CA GLU A 207 19.53 5.29 6.99
C GLU A 207 18.60 6.11 6.08
N GLY A 208 17.28 6.01 6.29
CA GLY A 208 16.32 6.84 5.57
C GLY A 208 15.10 6.10 5.05
N SER A 209 14.35 6.79 4.19
CA SER A 209 13.19 6.26 3.51
C SER A 209 13.12 6.83 2.08
N PRO A 210 13.89 6.28 1.14
CA PRO A 210 13.85 6.74 -0.24
C PRO A 210 12.51 6.42 -0.91
N ALA A 211 11.96 7.43 -1.56
CA ALA A 211 10.79 7.32 -2.42
C ALA A 211 11.22 7.33 -3.88
N LEU A 212 10.90 6.27 -4.60
CA LEU A 212 11.26 6.07 -6.01
C LEU A 212 10.02 6.15 -6.90
N TRP A 213 10.21 6.69 -8.11
CA TRP A 213 9.18 6.77 -9.13
C TRP A 213 9.63 6.04 -10.38
N GLY A 214 8.94 4.96 -10.73
CA GLY A 214 9.26 4.07 -11.84
C GLY A 214 8.40 4.31 -13.08
N ARG A 215 9.03 4.15 -14.25
CA ARG A 215 8.36 4.15 -15.54
C ARG A 215 8.90 3.01 -16.41
N TRP A 216 7.99 2.20 -16.92
CA TRP A 216 8.23 1.19 -17.95
C TRP A 216 7.77 1.71 -19.30
N ASP A 217 8.65 1.81 -20.30
CA ASP A 217 8.32 2.34 -21.63
C ASP A 217 8.06 1.24 -22.68
N GLY A 218 7.99 -0.03 -22.26
CA GLY A 218 7.86 -1.20 -23.12
C GLY A 218 9.20 -1.86 -23.47
N GLN A 219 10.34 -1.22 -23.17
CA GLN A 219 11.68 -1.75 -23.42
C GLN A 219 12.61 -1.57 -22.23
N ARG A 220 12.46 -0.48 -21.50
CA ARG A 220 13.32 -0.13 -20.38
C ARG A 220 12.54 0.34 -19.17
N LEU A 221 12.94 -0.15 -18.00
CA LEU A 221 12.53 0.40 -16.72
C LEU A 221 13.49 1.53 -16.33
N THR A 222 12.94 2.67 -15.99
CA THR A 222 13.67 3.79 -15.37
C THR A 222 13.07 4.08 -14.00
N ALA A 223 13.92 4.39 -13.04
CA ALA A 223 13.51 4.85 -11.72
C ALA A 223 14.22 6.17 -11.40
N VAL A 224 13.49 7.10 -10.81
CA VAL A 224 14.02 8.36 -10.28
C VAL A 224 13.65 8.47 -8.82
N GLN A 225 14.60 8.92 -8.01
CA GLN A 225 14.36 9.19 -6.60
C GLN A 225 13.69 10.55 -6.45
N ILE A 226 12.55 10.58 -5.74
CA ILE A 226 11.79 11.81 -5.45
C ILE A 226 12.31 12.46 -4.18
N GLY A 227 12.71 11.66 -3.19
CA GLY A 227 13.26 12.12 -1.93
C GLY A 227 13.87 10.97 -1.13
N THR A 228 14.62 11.33 -0.07
CA THR A 228 15.34 10.37 0.80
C THR A 228 14.62 10.13 2.13
N GLU A 229 13.72 11.03 2.52
CA GLU A 229 13.02 11.02 3.80
C GLU A 229 11.50 11.14 3.57
N LEU A 230 10.99 10.43 2.56
CA LEU A 230 9.60 10.50 2.13
C LEU A 230 8.97 9.12 2.01
N VAL A 231 7.71 9.03 2.42
CA VAL A 231 6.84 7.89 2.14
C VAL A 231 5.81 8.31 1.09
N LEU A 232 5.74 7.57 -0.02
CA LEU A 232 4.70 7.73 -1.03
C LEU A 232 3.40 7.14 -0.51
N LEU A 233 2.36 7.98 -0.36
CA LEU A 233 1.07 7.57 0.19
C LEU A 233 0.07 7.23 -0.91
N ALA A 234 -0.03 8.07 -1.93
CA ALA A 234 -1.06 7.92 -2.95
C ALA A 234 -0.70 8.64 -4.27
N VAL A 235 -1.38 8.24 -5.32
CA VAL A 235 -1.39 8.92 -6.63
C VAL A 235 -2.81 9.45 -6.86
N SER A 236 -2.92 10.68 -7.40
CA SER A 236 -4.23 11.25 -7.75
C SER A 236 -4.94 10.41 -8.81
N PRO A 237 -6.29 10.43 -8.89
CA PRO A 237 -7.05 9.66 -9.87
C PRO A 237 -6.66 9.94 -11.33
N SER A 238 -6.23 11.17 -11.66
CA SER A 238 -5.71 11.52 -12.99
C SER A 238 -4.28 11.05 -13.27
N GLY A 239 -3.56 10.59 -12.21
CA GLY A 239 -2.14 10.24 -12.30
C GLY A 239 -1.19 11.45 -12.32
N GLY A 240 -1.69 12.68 -12.25
CA GLY A 240 -0.87 13.89 -12.39
C GLY A 240 -0.13 14.32 -11.12
N HIS A 241 -0.53 13.80 -9.97
CA HIS A 241 0.04 14.21 -8.67
C HIS A 241 0.37 13.00 -7.79
N LEU A 242 1.43 13.15 -7.00
CA LEU A 242 1.83 12.23 -5.93
C LEU A 242 1.59 12.91 -4.60
N LEU A 243 1.11 12.16 -3.63
CA LEU A 243 1.01 12.56 -2.23
C LEU A 243 2.08 11.81 -1.43
N THR A 244 2.86 12.54 -0.65
CA THR A 244 3.86 11.97 0.26
C THR A 244 3.67 12.51 1.67
N VAL A 245 4.27 11.82 2.63
CA VAL A 245 4.53 12.33 3.97
C VAL A 245 6.02 12.19 4.25
N ASP A 246 6.60 13.12 5.01
CA ASP A 246 7.97 12.96 5.51
C ASP A 246 8.03 11.88 6.60
N VAL A 247 9.20 11.28 6.83
CA VAL A 247 9.38 10.21 7.84
C VAL A 247 9.04 10.65 9.26
N GLY A 248 9.12 11.95 9.54
CA GLY A 248 8.66 12.55 10.81
C GLY A 248 7.16 12.74 10.90
N GLN A 249 6.42 12.50 9.81
CA GLN A 249 4.98 12.66 9.70
C GLN A 249 4.50 14.11 9.90
N TRP A 250 5.41 15.12 9.73
CA TRP A 250 5.09 16.51 9.95
C TRP A 250 4.27 17.12 8.83
N SER A 251 4.63 16.79 7.60
CA SER A 251 4.10 17.43 6.41
C SER A 251 3.57 16.45 5.38
N LEU A 252 2.34 16.68 4.93
CA LEU A 252 1.83 16.13 3.70
C LEU A 252 2.29 16.98 2.53
N SER A 253 2.90 16.37 1.51
CA SER A 253 3.44 17.07 0.36
C SER A 253 2.81 16.59 -0.94
N LEU A 254 2.44 17.54 -1.79
CA LEU A 254 1.91 17.30 -3.12
C LEU A 254 3.01 17.52 -4.16
N HIS A 255 3.30 16.51 -4.97
CA HIS A 255 4.30 16.58 -6.02
C HIS A 255 3.66 16.39 -7.39
N ARG A 256 4.33 16.91 -8.42
CA ARG A 256 4.00 16.60 -9.81
C ARG A 256 4.51 15.19 -10.15
N ALA A 257 3.66 14.33 -10.69
CA ALA A 257 4.03 12.94 -11.00
C ALA A 257 5.00 12.81 -12.19
N GLU A 258 5.13 13.85 -13.02
CA GLU A 258 6.00 13.81 -14.21
C GLU A 258 7.48 13.86 -13.85
N ASP A 259 7.84 14.71 -12.88
CA ASP A 259 9.23 15.03 -12.52
C ASP A 259 9.53 14.98 -11.01
N GLY A 260 8.54 14.63 -10.17
CA GLY A 260 8.69 14.58 -8.72
C GLY A 260 8.79 15.96 -8.05
N SER A 261 8.63 17.06 -8.78
CA SER A 261 8.78 18.40 -8.21
C SER A 261 7.71 18.71 -7.16
N LEU A 262 8.12 19.26 -6.02
CA LEU A 262 7.22 19.70 -4.95
C LEU A 262 6.34 20.86 -5.44
N LEU A 263 5.03 20.73 -5.29
CA LEU A 263 4.05 21.74 -5.64
C LEU A 263 3.52 22.50 -4.42
N ARG A 264 3.19 21.78 -3.37
CA ARG A 264 2.57 22.31 -2.15
C ARG A 264 2.90 21.41 -0.97
N GLU A 265 2.79 21.97 0.22
CA GLU A 265 3.00 21.31 1.49
C GLU A 265 1.94 21.73 2.50
N LEU A 266 1.58 20.83 3.42
CA LEU A 266 0.65 21.06 4.51
C LEU A 266 1.25 20.55 5.81
N ASP A 267 1.83 21.44 6.60
CA ASP A 267 2.38 21.10 7.92
C ASP A 267 1.24 20.84 8.91
N ALA A 268 1.33 19.74 9.65
CA ALA A 268 0.31 19.34 10.62
C ALA A 268 0.18 20.34 11.77
N ARG A 269 1.31 20.90 12.23
CA ARG A 269 1.34 21.84 13.35
C ARG A 269 0.60 23.15 13.04
N ASP A 270 0.75 23.60 11.80
CA ASP A 270 0.16 24.87 11.35
C ASP A 270 -1.30 24.68 10.96
N ALA A 271 -1.66 23.52 10.41
CA ALA A 271 -2.97 23.27 9.85
C ALA A 271 -3.97 22.66 10.84
N VAL A 272 -3.52 21.69 11.65
CA VAL A 272 -4.42 20.91 12.51
C VAL A 272 -4.61 21.58 13.86
N PRO A 273 -5.86 21.90 14.27
CA PRO A 273 -6.13 22.43 15.60
C PRO A 273 -5.67 21.46 16.69
N PRO A 274 -5.15 21.97 17.83
CA PRO A 274 -4.84 21.13 18.97
C PRO A 274 -6.04 20.25 19.37
N HIS A 275 -5.76 19.01 19.81
CA HIS A 275 -6.83 18.15 20.29
C HIS A 275 -7.56 18.80 21.48
N PRO A 276 -8.91 18.79 21.56
CA PRO A 276 -9.67 19.46 22.64
C PRO A 276 -9.27 19.04 24.06
N ARG A 277 -8.72 17.82 24.21
CA ARG A 277 -8.21 17.29 25.50
C ARG A 277 -6.72 17.52 25.69
N SER A 278 -6.05 18.22 24.77
CA SER A 278 -4.62 18.50 24.89
C SER A 278 -4.38 19.56 25.98
N THR A 279 -3.39 19.31 26.83
CA THR A 279 -2.92 20.27 27.86
C THR A 279 -1.82 21.20 27.32
N GLY A 280 -1.60 21.22 26.01
CA GLY A 280 -0.56 22.04 25.35
C GLY A 280 0.77 21.32 25.14
N GLU A 281 0.97 20.15 25.72
CA GLU A 281 2.15 19.31 25.51
C GLU A 281 1.82 18.17 24.54
N GLY A 282 2.11 18.34 23.27
CA GLY A 282 1.91 17.23 22.31
C GLY A 282 2.12 17.70 20.89
N ARG A 283 2.86 16.88 20.18
CA ARG A 283 3.07 17.09 18.76
C ARG A 283 1.86 16.57 17.99
N VAL A 284 1.43 17.33 17.00
CA VAL A 284 0.45 16.90 16.00
C VAL A 284 1.21 16.46 14.77
N TYR A 285 0.87 15.30 14.23
CA TYR A 285 1.47 14.75 13.01
C TYR A 285 0.44 13.94 12.23
N TRP A 286 0.70 13.77 10.94
CA TRP A 286 -0.17 13.04 10.03
C TRP A 286 0.04 11.53 10.15
N ASP A 287 -1.01 10.76 9.92
CA ASP A 287 -0.89 9.32 9.73
C ASP A 287 -0.29 9.00 8.34
N CYS A 288 0.39 7.88 8.22
CA CYS A 288 0.92 7.39 6.93
C CYS A 288 -0.14 6.81 5.98
N ASP A 289 -1.42 7.03 6.24
CA ASP A 289 -2.54 6.48 5.44
C ASP A 289 -3.32 7.55 4.64
N ALA A 290 -2.81 8.78 4.53
CA ALA A 290 -3.48 9.83 3.75
C ALA A 290 -3.56 9.47 2.26
N ALA A 291 -4.72 9.72 1.63
CA ALA A 291 -4.94 9.36 0.24
C ALA A 291 -5.99 10.22 -0.46
N PHE A 292 -5.92 10.29 -1.80
CA PHE A 292 -6.97 10.91 -2.60
C PHE A 292 -8.26 10.08 -2.54
N VAL A 293 -9.38 10.70 -2.19
CA VAL A 293 -10.70 10.12 -2.32
C VAL A 293 -11.33 10.44 -3.67
N ASP A 294 -11.00 11.59 -4.23
CA ASP A 294 -11.27 12.02 -5.59
C ASP A 294 -10.15 12.95 -6.08
N GLN A 295 -10.30 13.56 -7.28
CA GLN A 295 -9.26 14.41 -7.88
C GLN A 295 -8.90 15.64 -7.04
N ASP A 296 -9.85 16.18 -6.30
CA ASP A 296 -9.74 17.47 -5.61
C ASP A 296 -9.74 17.32 -4.08
N THR A 297 -9.88 16.10 -3.56
CA THR A 297 -10.04 15.84 -2.12
C THR A 297 -9.09 14.75 -1.65
N ILE A 298 -8.34 15.03 -0.60
CA ILE A 298 -7.54 14.08 0.15
C ILE A 298 -8.25 13.83 1.49
N VAL A 299 -8.27 12.58 1.95
CA VAL A 299 -8.58 12.23 3.34
C VAL A 299 -7.28 11.95 4.06
N ALA A 300 -7.12 12.51 5.27
CA ALA A 300 -5.94 12.34 6.10
C ALA A 300 -6.36 12.13 7.56
N GLY A 301 -5.52 11.49 8.35
CA GLY A 301 -5.74 11.22 9.77
C GLY A 301 -4.64 11.80 10.65
N THR A 302 -4.98 11.98 11.92
CA THR A 302 -4.07 12.24 13.03
C THR A 302 -4.28 11.21 14.15
N SER A 303 -4.74 10.00 13.77
CA SER A 303 -5.17 8.96 14.69
C SER A 303 -4.06 8.46 15.60
N GLU A 304 -2.83 8.37 15.10
CA GLU A 304 -1.67 7.93 15.89
C GLU A 304 -1.35 8.92 17.01
N CYS A 305 -1.27 10.22 16.72
CA CYS A 305 -1.01 11.23 17.74
C CYS A 305 -2.22 11.48 18.66
N ASP A 306 -3.43 11.20 18.19
CA ASP A 306 -4.67 11.38 18.95
C ASP A 306 -5.04 10.12 19.78
N ALA A 307 -4.43 8.96 19.54
CA ALA A 307 -4.70 7.70 20.25
C ALA A 307 -4.68 7.84 21.77
N ARG A 308 -3.75 8.63 22.31
CA ARG A 308 -3.66 8.96 23.75
C ARG A 308 -4.90 9.66 24.31
N TYR A 309 -5.75 10.25 23.47
CA TYR A 309 -6.99 10.91 23.86
C TYR A 309 -8.22 10.02 23.66
N GLY A 310 -8.04 8.80 23.13
CA GLY A 310 -9.09 7.80 22.95
C GLY A 310 -10.02 8.05 21.77
N ALA A 311 -9.68 8.94 20.85
CA ALA A 311 -10.48 9.21 19.64
C ALA A 311 -9.57 9.65 18.49
N ALA A 312 -9.69 8.98 17.36
CA ALA A 312 -9.04 9.38 16.12
C ALA A 312 -9.74 10.60 15.51
N ARG A 313 -8.99 11.53 14.96
CA ARG A 313 -9.51 12.62 14.14
C ARG A 313 -9.09 12.45 12.70
N HIS A 314 -10.05 12.70 11.80
CA HIS A 314 -9.84 12.62 10.37
C HIS A 314 -10.22 13.94 9.71
N TRP A 315 -9.55 14.25 8.62
CA TRP A 315 -9.60 15.55 7.96
C TRP A 315 -9.85 15.38 6.46
N LEU A 316 -10.68 16.24 5.88
CA LEU A 316 -10.68 16.44 4.44
C LEU A 316 -9.77 17.62 4.11
N VAL A 317 -8.91 17.40 3.13
CA VAL A 317 -7.94 18.37 2.63
C VAL A 317 -8.27 18.68 1.18
N ASP A 318 -8.26 19.97 0.83
CA ASP A 318 -8.29 20.40 -0.56
C ASP A 318 -6.97 20.09 -1.24
N ALA A 319 -6.99 19.22 -2.24
CA ALA A 319 -5.78 18.74 -2.89
C ALA A 319 -5.06 19.86 -3.68
N ARG A 320 -5.80 20.83 -4.24
CA ARG A 320 -5.20 21.90 -5.06
C ARG A 320 -4.45 22.93 -4.23
N GLY A 321 -5.04 23.30 -3.09
CA GLY A 321 -4.50 24.31 -2.19
C GLY A 321 -3.63 23.73 -1.08
N MET A 322 -3.69 22.41 -0.87
CA MET A 322 -3.16 21.73 0.33
C MET A 322 -3.61 22.46 1.60
N ALA A 323 -4.93 22.51 1.80
CA ALA A 323 -5.55 23.21 2.92
C ALA A 323 -6.69 22.39 3.53
N LEU A 324 -6.86 22.46 4.85
CA LEU A 324 -7.95 21.77 5.53
C LEU A 324 -9.30 22.30 5.06
N ARG A 325 -10.18 21.41 4.58
CA ARG A 325 -11.61 21.68 4.38
C ARG A 325 -12.38 21.57 5.69
N GLY A 326 -12.02 20.64 6.55
CA GLY A 326 -12.61 20.45 7.87
C GLY A 326 -12.34 19.10 8.49
N GLU A 327 -12.68 19.00 9.77
CA GLU A 327 -12.68 17.75 10.52
C GLU A 327 -13.89 16.89 10.13
N VAL A 328 -13.67 15.60 9.89
CA VAL A 328 -14.73 14.66 9.59
C VAL A 328 -15.47 14.27 10.87
N SER A 329 -16.79 14.46 10.91
CA SER A 329 -17.63 13.99 12.01
C SER A 329 -18.39 12.72 11.62
N TYR A 330 -18.29 11.70 12.44
CA TYR A 330 -18.93 10.40 12.23
C TYR A 330 -20.18 10.27 13.10
N PRO A 331 -21.22 9.51 12.68
CA PRO A 331 -22.43 9.27 13.46
C PRO A 331 -22.19 8.37 14.69
N PHE A 332 -21.03 7.70 14.75
CA PHE A 332 -20.56 6.90 15.89
C PHE A 332 -19.03 6.96 15.97
N PRO A 333 -18.43 6.64 17.12
CA PRO A 333 -16.96 6.65 17.26
C PRO A 333 -16.28 5.73 16.24
N VAL A 334 -15.21 6.24 15.63
CA VAL A 334 -14.29 5.48 14.76
C VAL A 334 -12.91 5.47 15.38
N SER A 335 -12.14 4.44 15.08
CA SER A 335 -10.77 4.24 15.57
C SER A 335 -9.81 3.99 14.39
N GLY A 336 -8.52 4.19 14.65
CA GLY A 336 -7.45 3.92 13.69
C GLY A 336 -7.43 4.87 12.49
N PRO A 337 -6.58 4.59 11.51
CA PRO A 337 -6.38 5.44 10.35
C PRO A 337 -7.57 5.40 9.39
N VAL A 338 -7.70 6.48 8.63
CA VAL A 338 -8.64 6.61 7.53
C VAL A 338 -7.94 6.34 6.21
N ARG A 339 -8.62 5.62 5.29
CA ARG A 339 -8.04 5.23 4.00
C ARG A 339 -9.02 5.50 2.87
N SER A 340 -8.50 5.81 1.68
CA SER A 340 -9.32 5.98 0.49
C SER A 340 -9.95 4.67 0.04
N ALA A 341 -11.23 4.75 -0.38
CA ALA A 341 -11.91 3.69 -1.12
C ALA A 341 -12.20 4.06 -2.58
N GLY A 342 -11.68 5.21 -3.04
CA GLY A 342 -11.97 5.76 -4.37
C GLY A 342 -13.39 6.29 -4.54
N ASP A 343 -13.70 6.91 -5.67
CA ASP A 343 -15.03 7.42 -6.05
C ASP A 343 -15.65 8.35 -5.01
N GLY A 344 -14.84 9.25 -4.42
CA GLY A 344 -15.26 10.19 -3.38
C GLY A 344 -15.56 9.51 -2.03
N ALA A 345 -15.14 8.26 -1.84
CA ALA A 345 -15.36 7.50 -0.63
C ALA A 345 -14.07 7.21 0.13
N TRP A 346 -14.18 7.06 1.45
CA TRP A 346 -13.12 6.55 2.31
C TRP A 346 -13.65 5.46 3.23
N TYR A 347 -12.76 4.75 3.91
CA TYR A 347 -13.15 3.73 4.85
C TYR A 347 -12.34 3.78 6.14
N THR A 348 -12.93 3.23 7.18
CA THR A 348 -12.29 2.92 8.45
C THR A 348 -12.51 1.44 8.79
N VAL A 349 -11.60 0.85 9.53
CA VAL A 349 -11.74 -0.51 10.06
C VAL A 349 -12.15 -0.41 11.52
N SER A 350 -13.09 -1.25 11.98
CA SER A 350 -13.46 -1.31 13.40
C SER A 350 -12.25 -1.67 14.27
N GLU A 351 -12.28 -1.28 15.54
CA GLU A 351 -11.19 -1.52 16.50
C GLU A 351 -10.86 -3.02 16.64
N ASP A 352 -11.87 -3.86 16.63
CA ASP A 352 -11.74 -5.33 16.64
C ASP A 352 -11.37 -5.93 15.28
N ARG A 353 -11.24 -5.11 14.23
CA ARG A 353 -10.93 -5.47 12.84
C ARG A 353 -11.93 -6.44 12.18
N THR A 354 -13.14 -6.55 12.72
CA THR A 354 -14.20 -7.43 12.19
C THR A 354 -15.03 -6.78 11.10
N SER A 355 -14.94 -5.45 10.93
CA SER A 355 -15.79 -4.69 10.03
C SER A 355 -15.05 -3.56 9.33
N VAL A 356 -15.45 -3.30 8.09
CA VAL A 356 -15.04 -2.14 7.28
C VAL A 356 -16.24 -1.24 7.10
N HIS A 357 -16.12 0.01 7.52
CA HIS A 357 -17.15 1.04 7.36
C HIS A 357 -16.81 1.94 6.18
N LEU A 358 -17.65 1.96 5.17
CA LEU A 358 -17.48 2.80 3.97
C LEU A 358 -18.24 4.11 4.15
N TRP A 359 -17.59 5.24 3.91
CA TRP A 359 -18.07 6.58 4.15
C TRP A 359 -18.06 7.45 2.90
N LYS A 360 -18.95 8.44 2.85
CA LYS A 360 -18.94 9.58 1.92
C LYS A 360 -19.27 10.87 2.67
N PRO A 361 -18.96 12.06 2.10
CA PRO A 361 -19.48 13.33 2.65
C PRO A 361 -21.01 13.30 2.70
N ALA A 362 -21.59 13.80 3.80
CA ALA A 362 -23.04 13.96 3.86
C ALA A 362 -23.45 15.17 3.00
N GLY A 363 -24.32 14.97 2.03
CA GLY A 363 -24.81 16.05 1.15
C GLY A 363 -24.40 15.92 -0.32
N GLU A 364 -23.54 14.99 -0.67
CA GLU A 364 -23.31 14.59 -2.06
C GLU A 364 -24.22 13.38 -2.37
N ASN A 365 -25.24 13.63 -3.20
CA ASN A 365 -26.16 12.60 -3.72
C ASN A 365 -25.56 11.93 -4.97
#